data_c5992e774c06adecda2996f6b6cb58cf
#
_entry.id   c5992e774c06adecda2996f6b6cb58cf
#
_cell.length_a   1.000
_cell.length_b   1.000
_cell.length_c   1.000
_cell.angle_alpha   90.00
_cell.angle_beta   90.00
_cell.angle_gamma   90.00
#
_symmetry.space_group_name_H-M   'P 1'
#
loop_
_entity.id
_entity.type
_entity.pdbx_description
1 polymer ?
#
loop_
_entity_poly.entity_id
_entity_poly.type
_entity_poly.pdbx_seq_one_letter_code
_entity_poly.pdbx_strand_id
1 'polypeptide(L)'
;RDLVRSRGLGDVYKRQESYRFGLNAFKVLGGSYAMGRYIAKELGRDISELPYNVLSSDKLREEFGQATFFTATDGNHGRGVAWAANRLGQKAVVRMPKGTTKTRFDNIVKEGATVTIEEVNYDDCVRMAAAEAAKTEHGIIVQDTAWDGYEEIPSWIMQGYGTLVLEADQQLKEMGVERPTHVFVQAGVCLLYTSPSPRDRTRSR
;
A
#
# COMPACT_ATOMS: atom_id res chain seq x y z
N ARG A 1 9.32 -16.97 2.47
CA ARG A 1 10.53 -17.51 1.80
C ARG A 1 10.15 -18.63 0.83
N ASP A 2 9.54 -18.30 -0.32
CA ASP A 2 9.22 -19.32 -1.31
C ASP A 2 9.88 -18.93 -2.65
N LEU A 3 11.20 -19.07 -2.68
CA LEU A 3 11.95 -19.07 -3.92
C LEU A 3 11.90 -20.51 -4.48
N VAL A 4 11.04 -20.73 -5.47
CA VAL A 4 10.99 -22.02 -6.17
C VAL A 4 11.99 -22.01 -7.31
N ARG A 5 12.96 -22.92 -7.28
CA ARG A 5 13.95 -23.12 -8.33
C ARG A 5 13.37 -24.02 -9.44
N SER A 6 13.31 -23.53 -10.66
CA SER A 6 12.92 -24.32 -11.85
C SER A 6 14.19 -24.82 -12.56
N ARG A 7 14.20 -26.12 -12.98
CA ARG A 7 15.30 -26.70 -13.76
C ARG A 7 14.96 -26.63 -15.24
N GLY A 8 15.82 -26.05 -16.07
CA GLY A 8 15.76 -26.20 -17.52
C GLY A 8 15.95 -24.96 -18.37
N LEU A 9 15.68 -23.74 -17.88
CA LEU A 9 15.83 -22.47 -18.62
C LEU A 9 16.67 -21.43 -17.87
N GLY A 10 17.66 -21.90 -17.11
CA GLY A 10 18.35 -21.08 -16.12
C GLY A 10 17.64 -21.12 -14.77
N ASP A 11 18.15 -20.38 -13.80
CA ASP A 11 17.52 -20.31 -12.48
C ASP A 11 16.35 -19.34 -12.50
N VAL A 12 15.15 -19.86 -12.26
CA VAL A 12 13.92 -19.05 -12.10
C VAL A 12 13.54 -19.00 -10.64
N TYR A 13 13.47 -17.79 -10.10
CA TYR A 13 13.10 -17.54 -8.71
C TYR A 13 11.71 -16.91 -8.64
N LYS A 14 10.84 -17.48 -7.83
CA LYS A 14 9.51 -16.93 -7.56
C LYS A 14 9.48 -16.37 -6.14
N ARG A 15 9.39 -15.05 -6.02
CA ARG A 15 9.24 -14.36 -4.74
C ARG A 15 7.78 -13.99 -4.51
N GLN A 16 7.20 -14.50 -3.45
CA GLN A 16 5.81 -14.25 -3.06
C GLN A 16 5.73 -13.53 -1.72
N GLU A 17 4.69 -12.72 -1.55
CA GLU A 17 4.39 -11.99 -0.32
C GLU A 17 3.41 -12.77 0.59
N SER A 18 3.50 -14.11 0.58
CA SER A 18 2.55 -15.01 1.25
C SER A 18 2.46 -14.83 2.76
N TYR A 19 3.51 -14.30 3.37
CA TYR A 19 3.58 -14.14 4.84
C TYR A 19 3.68 -12.68 5.29
N ARG A 20 3.56 -11.72 4.38
CA ARG A 20 3.69 -10.30 4.72
C ARG A 20 2.65 -9.89 5.77
N PHE A 21 3.10 -9.66 6.99
CA PHE A 21 2.28 -9.28 8.15
C PHE A 21 1.01 -10.13 8.38
N GLY A 22 0.98 -11.37 7.87
CA GLY A 22 -0.20 -12.23 7.92
C GLY A 22 -1.31 -11.86 6.93
N LEU A 23 -1.08 -10.86 6.06
CA LEU A 23 -2.07 -10.37 5.09
C LEU A 23 -2.00 -11.06 3.73
N ASN A 24 -0.93 -11.81 3.45
CA ASN A 24 -0.69 -12.52 2.19
C ASN A 24 -0.70 -11.59 0.96
N ALA A 25 -0.28 -10.35 1.12
CA ALA A 25 -0.27 -9.34 0.06
C ALA A 25 0.76 -8.25 0.35
N PHE A 26 1.34 -7.67 -0.70
CA PHE A 26 2.36 -6.63 -0.57
C PHE A 26 1.79 -5.21 -0.41
N LYS A 27 0.53 -4.99 -0.76
CA LYS A 27 -0.05 -3.63 -0.82
C LYS A 27 -0.04 -2.89 0.54
N VAL A 28 0.04 -3.62 1.64
CA VAL A 28 0.21 -3.05 2.98
C VAL A 28 1.50 -2.23 3.11
N LEU A 29 2.58 -2.60 2.42
CA LEU A 29 3.85 -1.86 2.47
C LEU A 29 3.69 -0.42 1.99
N GLY A 30 2.97 -0.22 0.89
CA GLY A 30 2.68 1.12 0.36
C GLY A 30 1.74 1.90 1.26
N GLY A 31 0.61 1.31 1.65
CA GLY A 31 -0.39 1.97 2.49
C GLY A 31 0.18 2.40 3.85
N SER A 32 0.88 1.50 4.54
CA SER A 32 1.49 1.81 5.85
C SER A 32 2.57 2.89 5.76
N TYR A 33 3.43 2.85 4.74
CA TYR A 33 4.45 3.86 4.55
C TYR A 33 3.85 5.23 4.23
N ALA A 34 2.86 5.29 3.35
CA ALA A 34 2.16 6.54 3.03
C ALA A 34 1.49 7.17 4.25
N MET A 35 0.85 6.36 5.10
CA MET A 35 0.26 6.83 6.34
C MET A 35 1.31 7.38 7.31
N GLY A 36 2.44 6.68 7.46
CA GLY A 36 3.57 7.16 8.27
C GLY A 36 4.14 8.47 7.75
N ARG A 37 4.31 8.61 6.42
CA ARG A 37 4.75 9.85 5.77
C ARG A 37 3.76 11.01 5.97
N TYR A 38 2.46 10.71 5.90
CA TYR A 38 1.43 11.71 6.17
C TYR A 38 1.51 12.22 7.61
N ILE A 39 1.56 11.32 8.59
CA ILE A 39 1.70 11.68 10.01
C ILE A 39 2.97 12.49 10.25
N ALA A 40 4.10 12.07 9.68
CA ALA A 40 5.38 12.79 9.79
C ALA A 40 5.27 14.22 9.24
N LYS A 41 4.64 14.38 8.06
CA LYS A 41 4.43 15.68 7.42
C LYS A 41 3.59 16.62 8.29
N GLU A 42 2.46 16.12 8.83
CA GLU A 42 1.57 16.91 9.68
C GLU A 42 2.26 17.36 10.99
N LEU A 43 3.15 16.52 11.52
CA LEU A 43 3.94 16.84 12.73
C LEU A 43 5.21 17.67 12.41
N GLY A 44 5.50 17.96 11.13
CA GLY A 44 6.71 18.66 10.71
C GLY A 44 8.00 17.90 11.03
N ARG A 45 7.95 16.56 11.07
CA ARG A 45 9.06 15.66 11.42
C ARG A 45 9.54 14.86 10.22
N ASP A 46 10.81 14.44 10.24
CA ASP A 46 11.31 13.51 9.24
C ASP A 46 10.81 12.08 9.53
N ILE A 47 10.47 11.32 8.48
CA ILE A 47 9.97 9.93 8.64
C ILE A 47 11.03 9.02 9.28
N SER A 48 12.32 9.30 9.13
CA SER A 48 13.39 8.54 9.76
C SER A 48 13.39 8.64 11.30
N GLU A 49 12.78 9.69 11.85
CA GLU A 49 12.60 9.89 13.29
C GLU A 49 11.39 9.13 13.85
N LEU A 50 10.55 8.58 12.98
CA LEU A 50 9.29 7.94 13.31
C LEU A 50 9.29 6.44 12.92
N PRO A 51 10.18 5.60 13.48
CA PRO A 51 10.12 4.17 13.29
C PRO A 51 8.79 3.60 13.83
N TYR A 52 8.43 2.39 13.42
CA TYR A 52 7.12 1.80 13.73
C TYR A 52 6.75 1.84 15.23
N ASN A 53 7.70 1.56 16.11
CA ASN A 53 7.48 1.60 17.57
C ASN A 53 7.14 3.01 18.08
N VAL A 54 7.60 4.07 17.42
CA VAL A 54 7.23 5.46 17.71
C VAL A 54 5.87 5.77 17.11
N LEU A 55 5.66 5.46 15.80
CA LEU A 55 4.40 5.69 15.09
C LEU A 55 3.19 5.01 15.77
N SER A 56 3.40 3.84 16.38
CA SER A 56 2.35 3.08 17.06
C SER A 56 2.23 3.39 18.56
N SER A 57 3.00 4.33 19.09
CA SER A 57 3.00 4.68 20.52
C SER A 57 1.78 5.52 20.90
N ASP A 58 1.32 5.38 22.15
CA ASP A 58 0.24 6.20 22.69
C ASP A 58 0.63 7.69 22.74
N LYS A 59 1.90 7.98 23.03
CA LYS A 59 2.44 9.34 23.00
C LYS A 59 2.26 10.02 21.65
N LEU A 60 2.55 9.31 20.55
CA LEU A 60 2.36 9.87 19.22
C LEU A 60 0.88 10.04 18.87
N ARG A 61 0.02 9.13 19.33
CA ARG A 61 -1.44 9.25 19.14
C ARG A 61 -1.99 10.48 19.86
N GLU A 62 -1.50 10.79 21.06
CA GLU A 62 -1.88 12.01 21.79
C GLU A 62 -1.39 13.26 21.07
N GLU A 63 -0.15 13.25 20.53
CA GLU A 63 0.45 14.37 19.81
C GLU A 63 -0.24 14.65 18.47
N PHE A 64 -0.47 13.61 17.67
CA PHE A 64 -1.05 13.71 16.33
C PHE A 64 -2.58 13.82 16.36
N GLY A 65 -3.22 13.20 17.33
CA GLY A 65 -4.68 13.07 17.40
C GLY A 65 -5.21 11.91 16.56
N GLN A 66 -6.51 11.95 16.24
CA GLN A 66 -7.19 10.90 15.48
C GLN A 66 -7.56 11.37 14.08
N ALA A 67 -7.02 10.71 13.08
CA ALA A 67 -7.39 10.85 11.68
C ALA A 67 -8.28 9.69 11.20
N THR A 68 -8.97 9.91 10.09
CA THR A 68 -9.72 8.88 9.39
C THR A 68 -9.17 8.72 7.98
N PHE A 69 -8.63 7.56 7.68
CA PHE A 69 -8.08 7.23 6.37
C PHE A 69 -9.14 6.56 5.49
N PHE A 70 -9.38 7.15 4.33
CA PHE A 70 -10.37 6.69 3.36
C PHE A 70 -9.70 6.01 2.18
N THR A 71 -10.30 4.97 1.64
CA THR A 71 -9.87 4.36 0.39
C THR A 71 -11.01 3.62 -0.29
N ALA A 72 -10.89 3.44 -1.61
CA ALA A 72 -11.69 2.48 -2.36
C ALA A 72 -10.84 1.29 -2.78
N THR A 73 -11.42 0.08 -2.77
CA THR A 73 -10.68 -1.14 -3.08
C THR A 73 -11.59 -2.29 -3.49
N ASP A 74 -11.05 -3.19 -4.28
CA ASP A 74 -11.61 -4.52 -4.49
C ASP A 74 -10.98 -5.61 -3.57
N GLY A 75 -10.01 -5.24 -2.71
CA GLY A 75 -9.40 -6.19 -1.77
C GLY A 75 -8.13 -5.74 -1.05
N ASN A 76 -6.96 -6.10 -1.57
CA ASN A 76 -5.70 -6.06 -0.83
C ASN A 76 -5.21 -4.65 -0.42
N HIS A 77 -5.47 -3.63 -1.24
CA HIS A 77 -5.08 -2.27 -0.88
C HIS A 77 -5.86 -1.78 0.36
N GLY A 78 -7.19 -1.88 0.31
CA GLY A 78 -8.03 -1.49 1.45
C GLY A 78 -7.76 -2.32 2.70
N ARG A 79 -7.46 -3.62 2.55
CA ARG A 79 -7.04 -4.44 3.68
C ARG A 79 -5.74 -3.93 4.30
N GLY A 80 -4.76 -3.54 3.47
CA GLY A 80 -3.50 -2.96 3.93
C GLY A 80 -3.68 -1.62 4.63
N VAL A 81 -4.56 -0.74 4.11
CA VAL A 81 -4.92 0.55 4.73
C VAL A 81 -5.61 0.32 6.08
N ALA A 82 -6.60 -0.59 6.14
CA ALA A 82 -7.32 -0.92 7.37
C ALA A 82 -6.36 -1.44 8.46
N TRP A 83 -5.50 -2.40 8.10
CA TRP A 83 -4.50 -2.97 9.01
C TRP A 83 -3.54 -1.89 9.54
N ALA A 84 -3.02 -1.04 8.66
CA ALA A 84 -2.10 0.03 9.06
C ALA A 84 -2.77 1.05 9.97
N ALA A 85 -3.98 1.51 9.63
CA ALA A 85 -4.74 2.44 10.46
C ALA A 85 -4.95 1.89 11.87
N ASN A 86 -5.41 0.64 11.98
CA ASN A 86 -5.61 -0.02 13.27
C ASN A 86 -4.32 -0.05 14.09
N ARG A 87 -3.19 -0.44 13.48
CA ARG A 87 -1.88 -0.49 14.16
C ARG A 87 -1.38 0.87 14.62
N LEU A 88 -1.73 1.93 13.92
CA LEU A 88 -1.39 3.31 14.26
C LEU A 88 -2.43 3.96 15.20
N GLY A 89 -3.47 3.24 15.62
CA GLY A 89 -4.56 3.78 16.45
C GLY A 89 -5.45 4.78 15.72
N GLN A 90 -5.48 4.72 14.40
CA GLN A 90 -6.25 5.59 13.52
C GLN A 90 -7.50 4.86 13.00
N LYS A 91 -8.44 5.62 12.42
CA LYS A 91 -9.64 5.06 11.79
C LYS A 91 -9.41 4.79 10.30
N ALA A 92 -10.11 3.78 9.76
CA ALA A 92 -10.18 3.54 8.32
C ALA A 92 -11.62 3.36 7.86
N VAL A 93 -11.93 3.96 6.71
CA VAL A 93 -13.20 3.78 5.99
C VAL A 93 -12.88 3.27 4.60
N VAL A 94 -13.48 2.15 4.23
CA VAL A 94 -13.18 1.45 2.98
C VAL A 94 -14.47 1.28 2.16
N ARG A 95 -14.49 1.85 0.96
CA ARG A 95 -15.56 1.69 -0.02
C ARG A 95 -15.19 0.58 -1.00
N MET A 96 -16.09 -0.37 -1.20
CA MET A 96 -15.89 -1.49 -2.12
C MET A 96 -16.94 -1.44 -3.24
N PRO A 97 -16.55 -1.75 -4.49
CA PRO A 97 -17.48 -1.71 -5.61
C PRO A 97 -18.44 -2.89 -5.59
N LYS A 98 -19.55 -2.74 -6.33
CA LYS A 98 -20.50 -3.80 -6.61
C LYS A 98 -19.80 -5.07 -7.12
N GLY A 99 -20.26 -6.22 -6.65
CA GLY A 99 -19.70 -7.53 -7.03
C GLY A 99 -18.51 -7.97 -6.18
N THR A 100 -18.09 -7.18 -5.19
CA THR A 100 -17.10 -7.61 -4.22
C THR A 100 -17.59 -8.82 -3.43
N THR A 101 -16.73 -9.83 -3.29
CA THR A 101 -17.08 -11.05 -2.56
C THR A 101 -17.14 -10.81 -1.05
N LYS A 102 -18.03 -11.54 -0.38
CA LYS A 102 -18.15 -11.51 1.09
C LYS A 102 -16.80 -11.78 1.79
N THR A 103 -16.01 -12.72 1.28
CA THR A 103 -14.69 -13.05 1.85
C THR A 103 -13.75 -11.85 1.87
N ARG A 104 -13.71 -11.05 0.76
CA ARG A 104 -12.88 -9.84 0.71
C ARG A 104 -13.38 -8.77 1.66
N PHE A 105 -14.68 -8.57 1.73
CA PHE A 105 -15.32 -7.67 2.68
C PHE A 105 -14.97 -8.04 4.13
N ASP A 106 -15.24 -9.29 4.52
CA ASP A 106 -14.99 -9.79 5.89
C ASP A 106 -13.50 -9.67 6.28
N ASN A 107 -12.58 -9.88 5.33
CA ASN A 107 -11.15 -9.73 5.58
C ASN A 107 -10.75 -8.29 5.91
N ILE A 108 -11.41 -7.29 5.35
CA ILE A 108 -11.13 -5.89 5.66
C ILE A 108 -11.78 -5.48 6.98
N VAL A 109 -13.02 -5.94 7.22
CA VAL A 109 -13.72 -5.70 8.50
C VAL A 109 -12.91 -6.25 9.68
N LYS A 110 -12.29 -7.43 9.53
CA LYS A 110 -11.42 -8.03 10.55
C LYS A 110 -10.21 -7.19 10.91
N GLU A 111 -9.74 -6.34 10.01
CA GLU A 111 -8.65 -5.40 10.28
C GLU A 111 -9.12 -4.12 11.00
N GLY A 112 -10.40 -4.02 11.37
CA GLY A 112 -10.94 -2.94 12.20
C GLY A 112 -11.46 -1.72 11.43
N ALA A 113 -11.62 -1.79 10.11
CA ALA A 113 -12.16 -0.69 9.31
C ALA A 113 -13.70 -0.69 9.27
N THR A 114 -14.27 0.49 9.05
CA THR A 114 -15.64 0.64 8.58
C THR A 114 -15.68 0.36 7.08
N VAL A 115 -16.43 -0.65 6.66
CA VAL A 115 -16.45 -1.13 5.27
C VAL A 115 -17.86 -1.12 4.73
N THR A 116 -18.04 -0.69 3.49
CA THR A 116 -19.31 -0.79 2.76
C THR A 116 -19.09 -1.32 1.36
N ILE A 117 -20.08 -2.05 0.83
CA ILE A 117 -20.15 -2.42 -0.59
C ILE A 117 -21.18 -1.49 -1.22
N GLU A 118 -20.76 -0.72 -2.20
CA GLU A 118 -21.57 0.26 -2.90
C GLU A 118 -22.15 -0.34 -4.19
N GLU A 119 -23.36 0.05 -4.59
CA GLU A 119 -24.00 -0.40 -5.84
C GLU A 119 -23.46 0.33 -7.08
N VAL A 120 -22.16 0.66 -7.09
CA VAL A 120 -21.48 1.40 -8.15
C VAL A 120 -20.19 0.70 -8.59
N ASN A 121 -19.58 1.19 -9.67
CA ASN A 121 -18.30 0.71 -10.16
C ASN A 121 -17.11 1.18 -9.28
N TYR A 122 -15.91 0.71 -9.58
CA TYR A 122 -14.70 1.03 -8.82
C TYR A 122 -14.37 2.54 -8.85
N ASP A 123 -14.47 3.18 -10.02
CA ASP A 123 -14.10 4.59 -10.16
C ASP A 123 -15.08 5.51 -9.38
N ASP A 124 -16.35 5.14 -9.35
CA ASP A 124 -17.34 5.83 -8.51
C ASP A 124 -17.05 5.65 -7.02
N CYS A 125 -16.64 4.46 -6.58
CA CYS A 125 -16.18 4.21 -5.21
C CYS A 125 -14.99 5.11 -4.85
N VAL A 126 -14.03 5.28 -5.75
CA VAL A 126 -12.87 6.19 -5.54
C VAL A 126 -13.36 7.62 -5.37
N ARG A 127 -14.27 8.11 -6.24
CA ARG A 127 -14.84 9.44 -6.12
C ARG A 127 -15.62 9.64 -4.80
N MET A 128 -16.38 8.62 -4.38
CA MET A 128 -17.11 8.65 -3.10
C MET A 128 -16.15 8.72 -1.92
N ALA A 129 -15.11 7.89 -1.89
CA ALA A 129 -14.12 7.90 -0.82
C ALA A 129 -13.37 9.23 -0.73
N ALA A 130 -12.97 9.81 -1.87
CA ALA A 130 -12.32 11.12 -1.93
C ALA A 130 -13.23 12.25 -1.46
N ALA A 131 -14.50 12.25 -1.90
CA ALA A 131 -15.48 13.26 -1.49
C ALA A 131 -15.83 13.19 0.00
N GLU A 132 -15.86 11.99 0.58
CA GLU A 132 -16.11 11.79 2.00
C GLU A 132 -14.89 12.20 2.84
N ALA A 133 -13.67 11.84 2.42
CA ALA A 133 -12.44 12.31 3.05
C ALA A 133 -12.39 13.84 3.13
N ALA A 134 -12.71 14.53 2.02
CA ALA A 134 -12.70 15.98 1.97
C ALA A 134 -13.75 16.67 2.89
N LYS A 135 -14.81 15.98 3.29
CA LYS A 135 -15.87 16.47 4.18
C LYS A 135 -15.67 16.09 5.64
N THR A 136 -14.77 15.16 5.90
CA THR A 136 -14.51 14.64 7.24
C THR A 136 -13.37 15.42 7.87
N GLU A 137 -13.54 15.90 9.08
CA GLU A 137 -12.48 16.52 9.85
C GLU A 137 -11.34 15.51 10.04
N HIS A 138 -10.11 15.92 9.69
CA HIS A 138 -8.94 15.02 9.63
C HIS A 138 -9.18 13.77 8.76
N GLY A 139 -9.97 13.91 7.69
CA GLY A 139 -10.18 12.87 6.70
C GLY A 139 -9.11 12.90 5.60
N ILE A 140 -8.47 11.76 5.32
CA ILE A 140 -7.38 11.63 4.35
C ILE A 140 -7.69 10.50 3.38
N ILE A 141 -7.65 10.80 2.08
CA ILE A 141 -7.71 9.75 1.05
C ILE A 141 -6.35 9.06 0.91
N VAL A 142 -6.31 7.74 0.99
CA VAL A 142 -5.11 6.92 0.75
C VAL A 142 -5.44 5.92 -0.36
N GLN A 143 -5.40 6.43 -1.59
CA GLN A 143 -5.69 5.68 -2.82
C GLN A 143 -4.40 5.35 -3.56
N ASP A 144 -4.30 4.16 -4.13
CA ASP A 144 -3.12 3.68 -4.85
C ASP A 144 -3.11 4.05 -6.34
N THR A 145 -4.05 4.89 -6.79
CA THR A 145 -4.12 5.47 -8.12
C THR A 145 -3.96 6.99 -8.03
N ALA A 146 -3.10 7.57 -8.87
CA ALA A 146 -2.90 9.01 -8.93
C ALA A 146 -3.88 9.67 -9.91
N TRP A 147 -4.21 10.95 -9.66
CA TRP A 147 -4.91 11.86 -10.56
C TRP A 147 -4.41 13.30 -10.35
N ASP A 148 -4.80 14.22 -11.22
CA ASP A 148 -4.36 15.62 -11.15
C ASP A 148 -4.67 16.23 -9.77
N GLY A 149 -3.61 16.68 -9.08
CA GLY A 149 -3.69 17.22 -7.71
C GLY A 149 -3.65 16.17 -6.60
N TYR A 150 -3.52 14.88 -6.95
CA TYR A 150 -3.35 13.80 -5.98
C TYR A 150 -2.20 12.87 -6.41
N GLU A 151 -0.97 13.34 -6.31
CA GLU A 151 0.24 12.59 -6.68
C GLU A 151 1.14 12.26 -5.49
N GLU A 152 1.07 13.04 -4.42
CA GLU A 152 1.99 12.92 -3.28
C GLU A 152 1.82 11.59 -2.55
N ILE A 153 0.60 11.27 -2.12
CA ILE A 153 0.32 10.01 -1.40
C ILE A 153 0.57 8.78 -2.28
N PRO A 154 0.13 8.73 -3.56
CA PRO A 154 0.53 7.66 -4.47
C PRO A 154 2.04 7.50 -4.61
N SER A 155 2.81 8.59 -4.64
CA SER A 155 4.28 8.52 -4.69
C SER A 155 4.87 7.88 -3.43
N TRP A 156 4.33 8.18 -2.27
CA TRP A 156 4.74 7.52 -1.01
C TRP A 156 4.35 6.04 -0.99
N ILE A 157 3.20 5.67 -1.53
CA ILE A 157 2.80 4.27 -1.69
C ILE A 157 3.82 3.53 -2.56
N MET A 158 4.25 4.11 -3.68
CA MET A 158 5.31 3.54 -4.53
C MET A 158 6.64 3.39 -3.80
N GLN A 159 7.03 4.39 -3.01
CA GLN A 159 8.24 4.32 -2.18
C GLN A 159 8.17 3.16 -1.17
N GLY A 160 7.01 2.96 -0.54
CA GLY A 160 6.78 1.82 0.37
C GLY A 160 6.96 0.46 -0.33
N TYR A 161 6.57 0.35 -1.61
CA TYR A 161 6.80 -0.86 -2.41
C TYR A 161 8.27 -1.10 -2.72
N GLY A 162 9.15 -0.09 -2.62
CA GLY A 162 10.59 -0.25 -2.74
C GLY A 162 11.18 -1.31 -1.80
N THR A 163 10.54 -1.56 -0.65
CA THR A 163 10.90 -2.63 0.27
C THR A 163 10.96 -3.99 -0.43
N LEU A 164 10.06 -4.28 -1.38
CA LEU A 164 10.05 -5.53 -2.15
C LEU A 164 11.34 -5.73 -2.93
N VAL A 165 11.80 -4.65 -3.56
CA VAL A 165 13.01 -4.67 -4.41
C VAL A 165 14.26 -4.82 -3.55
N LEU A 166 14.34 -4.07 -2.44
CA LEU A 166 15.48 -4.15 -1.52
C LEU A 166 15.61 -5.55 -0.89
N GLU A 167 14.51 -6.14 -0.44
CA GLU A 167 14.50 -7.50 0.10
C GLU A 167 14.83 -8.55 -0.97
N ALA A 168 14.33 -8.38 -2.20
CA ALA A 168 14.62 -9.27 -3.30
C ALA A 168 16.11 -9.24 -3.67
N ASP A 169 16.72 -8.06 -3.74
CA ASP A 169 18.14 -7.86 -4.00
C ASP A 169 18.99 -8.53 -2.93
N GLN A 170 18.67 -8.33 -1.66
CA GLN A 170 19.36 -8.99 -0.54
C GLN A 170 19.26 -10.51 -0.63
N GLN A 171 18.05 -11.04 -0.87
CA GLN A 171 17.83 -12.48 -0.98
C GLN A 171 18.57 -13.11 -2.15
N LEU A 172 18.67 -12.42 -3.29
CA LEU A 172 19.45 -12.87 -4.44
C LEU A 172 20.94 -12.91 -4.12
N LYS A 173 21.48 -11.88 -3.47
CA LYS A 173 22.88 -11.85 -3.01
C LYS A 173 23.21 -12.98 -2.04
N GLU A 174 22.34 -13.26 -1.08
CA GLU A 174 22.48 -14.40 -0.14
C GLU A 174 22.53 -15.75 -0.87
N MET A 175 21.94 -15.85 -2.07
CA MET A 175 21.96 -17.03 -2.93
C MET A 175 23.14 -17.05 -3.92
N GLY A 176 24.02 -16.07 -3.87
CA GLY A 176 25.17 -15.95 -4.80
C GLY A 176 24.76 -15.39 -6.19
N VAL A 177 23.60 -14.79 -6.32
CA VAL A 177 23.14 -14.15 -7.55
C VAL A 177 23.36 -12.65 -7.44
N GLU A 178 24.34 -12.13 -8.15
CA GLU A 178 24.72 -10.72 -8.10
C GLU A 178 23.63 -9.82 -8.74
N ARG A 179 23.05 -10.27 -9.86
CA ARG A 179 22.04 -9.50 -10.62
C ARG A 179 21.12 -10.44 -11.41
N PRO A 180 19.80 -10.25 -11.35
CA PRO A 180 18.88 -10.95 -12.25
C PRO A 180 19.01 -10.43 -13.68
N THR A 181 18.91 -11.30 -14.67
CA THR A 181 18.88 -10.92 -16.09
C THR A 181 17.53 -10.40 -16.52
N HIS A 182 16.46 -10.94 -15.94
CA HIS A 182 15.07 -10.59 -16.21
C HIS A 182 14.28 -10.51 -14.91
N VAL A 183 13.38 -9.54 -14.81
CA VAL A 183 12.43 -9.38 -13.71
C VAL A 183 11.02 -9.33 -14.29
N PHE A 184 10.14 -10.19 -13.81
CA PHE A 184 8.74 -10.24 -14.20
C PHE A 184 7.88 -9.78 -13.03
N VAL A 185 7.00 -8.82 -13.29
CA VAL A 185 6.03 -8.30 -12.32
C VAL A 185 4.62 -8.34 -12.93
N GLN A 186 3.60 -8.49 -12.09
CA GLN A 186 2.23 -8.41 -12.54
C GLN A 186 1.92 -6.97 -12.98
N ALA A 187 1.37 -6.81 -14.18
CA ALA A 187 0.86 -5.56 -14.68
C ALA A 187 -0.67 -5.52 -14.52
N GLY A 188 -1.17 -4.42 -13.95
CA GLY A 188 -2.60 -4.22 -13.71
C GLY A 188 -2.80 -2.87 -13.04
N VAL A 189 -3.83 -2.72 -12.23
CA VAL A 189 -4.02 -1.55 -11.35
C VAL A 189 -2.95 -1.59 -10.25
N CYS A 190 -1.68 -1.48 -10.64
CA CYS A 190 -0.56 -1.63 -9.73
C CYS A 190 0.44 -0.49 -9.95
N LEU A 191 0.62 0.33 -8.94
CA LEU A 191 1.63 1.39 -8.89
C LEU A 191 3.07 0.86 -9.07
N LEU A 192 3.30 -0.42 -8.79
CA LEU A 192 4.60 -1.05 -9.03
C LEU A 192 4.98 -1.02 -10.51
N TYR A 193 4.01 -1.14 -11.42
CA TYR A 193 4.20 -1.07 -12.86
C TYR A 193 4.49 0.34 -13.36
N THR A 194 3.90 1.35 -12.72
CA THR A 194 4.05 2.77 -13.09
C THR A 194 5.19 3.46 -12.36
N SER A 195 5.97 2.73 -11.56
CA SER A 195 7.14 3.30 -10.88
C SER A 195 8.16 3.78 -11.92
N PRO A 196 8.54 5.08 -11.92
CA PRO A 196 9.43 5.63 -12.94
C PRO A 196 10.80 4.93 -12.90
N SER A 197 11.20 4.37 -14.04
CA SER A 197 12.52 3.81 -14.24
C SER A 197 13.44 4.88 -14.88
N PRO A 198 14.74 4.87 -14.57
CA PRO A 198 15.70 5.74 -15.29
C PRO A 198 15.68 5.55 -16.82
N ARG A 199 15.13 4.43 -17.31
CA ARG A 199 14.93 4.16 -18.74
C ARG A 199 13.68 4.80 -19.34
N ASP A 200 12.72 5.24 -18.52
CA ASP A 200 11.46 5.80 -19.00
C ASP A 200 11.63 7.23 -19.55
N ARG A 201 12.76 7.91 -19.25
CA ARG A 201 13.11 9.22 -19.79
C ARG A 201 13.34 9.25 -21.31
N THR A 202 13.40 8.10 -21.97
CA THR A 202 13.67 8.00 -23.41
C THR A 202 12.44 7.80 -24.27
N ARG A 203 11.22 7.77 -23.72
CA ARG A 203 9.97 7.51 -24.46
C ARG A 203 8.93 8.64 -24.45
N SER A 204 9.26 9.84 -24.01
CA SER A 204 8.42 11.01 -24.26
C SER A 204 8.92 11.74 -25.50
N ARG A 205 8.51 11.30 -26.65
CA ARG A 205 8.36 12.07 -27.89
C ARG A 205 7.12 11.59 -28.62
#